data_761c8953b2266b5e35f28e90ad8e8c3f
#
_entry.id   761c8953b2266b5e35f28e90ad8e8c3f
#
_cell.length_a   1.000
_cell.length_b   1.000
_cell.length_c   1.000
_cell.angle_alpha   90.00
_cell.angle_beta   90.00
_cell.angle_gamma   90.00
#
_symmetry.space_group_name_H-M   'P 1'
#
loop_
_entity.id
_entity.type
_entity.pdbx_description
1 polymer ?
#
loop_
_entity_poly.entity_id
_entity_poly.type
_entity_poly.pdbx_seq_one_letter_code
_entity_poly.pdbx_strand_id
1 'polypeptide(L)'
;MSKKEKTLKGKIPSRRKFFKAAAATGAAAAATLAMPNIASAAKTLKVQAAWGGGIFLENAQAYVKRVNEMSGGKLNIDLLAVNSVVKTSQMQDAVHRGVLDGAHYVPAYWYSKAASASLFGTGPCWGWSAQEL
;
A
#
# COMPACT_ATOMS: atom_id res chain seq x y z
N MET A 1 61.08 11.67 -54.74
CA MET A 1 60.41 10.88 -53.70
C MET A 1 58.93 11.19 -53.77
N SER A 2 58.15 10.31 -54.38
CA SER A 2 56.73 10.49 -54.63
C SER A 2 55.94 9.72 -53.52
N LYS A 3 55.17 10.44 -52.72
CA LYS A 3 54.39 9.92 -51.62
C LYS A 3 53.04 9.53 -52.20
N LYS A 4 52.72 8.21 -52.25
CA LYS A 4 51.42 7.66 -52.72
C LYS A 4 50.39 7.90 -51.60
N GLU A 5 49.40 8.71 -51.84
CA GLU A 5 48.17 8.86 -51.06
C GLU A 5 47.31 7.67 -51.25
N LYS A 6 47.07 6.89 -50.15
CA LYS A 6 46.11 5.77 -50.15
C LYS A 6 44.74 6.34 -49.83
N THR A 7 43.93 6.52 -50.86
CA THR A 7 42.48 6.85 -50.70
C THR A 7 41.75 5.66 -50.14
N LEU A 8 41.33 5.72 -48.87
CA LEU A 8 40.44 4.74 -48.24
C LEU A 8 39.02 4.92 -48.78
N LYS A 9 38.64 4.20 -49.85
CA LYS A 9 37.23 4.08 -50.24
C LYS A 9 36.46 3.26 -49.22
N GLY A 10 35.81 3.91 -48.28
CA GLY A 10 34.85 3.30 -47.39
C GLY A 10 33.67 2.73 -48.19
N LYS A 11 33.51 1.44 -48.14
CA LYS A 11 32.41 0.72 -48.80
C LYS A 11 31.13 1.02 -48.07
N ILE A 12 30.30 1.94 -48.59
CA ILE A 12 28.98 2.29 -48.02
C ILE A 12 28.08 1.02 -48.07
N PRO A 13 27.59 0.53 -46.93
CA PRO A 13 26.74 -0.64 -46.93
C PRO A 13 25.40 -0.33 -47.63
N SER A 14 24.93 -1.24 -48.48
CA SER A 14 23.68 -1.05 -49.21
C SER A 14 22.48 -0.95 -48.25
N ARG A 15 21.51 -0.10 -48.57
CA ARG A 15 20.26 0.10 -47.75
C ARG A 15 19.63 -1.19 -47.31
N ARG A 16 19.62 -2.26 -48.16
CA ARG A 16 19.13 -3.58 -47.78
C ARG A 16 19.89 -4.25 -46.64
N LYS A 17 21.22 -4.07 -46.55
CA LYS A 17 22.04 -4.63 -45.47
C LYS A 17 21.81 -3.88 -44.16
N PHE A 18 21.56 -2.58 -44.24
CA PHE A 18 21.21 -1.75 -43.08
C PHE A 18 19.87 -2.16 -42.45
N PHE A 19 18.83 -2.35 -43.26
CA PHE A 19 17.53 -2.80 -42.76
C PHE A 19 17.54 -4.21 -42.19
N LYS A 20 18.33 -5.14 -42.78
CA LYS A 20 18.49 -6.48 -42.18
C LYS A 20 19.24 -6.47 -40.86
N ALA A 21 20.20 -5.61 -40.68
CA ALA A 21 20.90 -5.44 -39.40
C ALA A 21 20.02 -4.75 -38.35
N ALA A 22 19.21 -3.75 -38.73
CA ALA A 22 18.27 -3.09 -37.85
C ALA A 22 17.13 -4.03 -37.41
N ALA A 23 16.66 -4.93 -38.26
CA ALA A 23 15.65 -5.91 -37.88
C ALA A 23 16.18 -6.97 -36.89
N ALA A 24 17.44 -7.37 -37.03
CA ALA A 24 18.06 -8.32 -36.10
C ALA A 24 18.32 -7.72 -34.71
N THR A 25 18.71 -6.44 -34.64
CA THR A 25 18.89 -5.72 -33.37
C THR A 25 17.56 -5.33 -32.72
N GLY A 26 16.51 -5.05 -33.49
CA GLY A 26 15.17 -4.75 -33.00
C GLY A 26 14.52 -5.93 -32.28
N ALA A 27 14.72 -7.17 -32.77
CA ALA A 27 14.17 -8.37 -32.15
C ALA A 27 14.84 -8.71 -30.81
N ALA A 28 16.15 -8.41 -30.66
CA ALA A 28 16.85 -8.62 -29.40
C ALA A 28 16.49 -7.54 -28.34
N ALA A 29 16.17 -6.31 -28.78
CA ALA A 29 15.74 -5.23 -27.88
C ALA A 29 14.27 -5.41 -27.40
N ALA A 30 13.42 -6.04 -28.19
CA ALA A 30 12.04 -6.32 -27.79
C ALA A 30 11.94 -7.40 -26.69
N ALA A 31 12.94 -8.29 -26.58
CA ALA A 31 12.98 -9.32 -25.55
C ALA A 31 13.40 -8.77 -24.16
N THR A 32 13.93 -7.55 -24.09
CA THR A 32 14.35 -6.92 -22.83
C THR A 32 13.40 -5.81 -22.35
N LEU A 33 12.29 -5.58 -23.05
CA LEU A 33 11.13 -4.95 -22.45
C LEU A 33 10.44 -5.99 -21.54
N ALA A 34 11.18 -6.57 -20.59
CA ALA A 34 10.57 -7.04 -19.38
C ALA A 34 9.68 -5.88 -18.93
N MET A 35 8.37 -6.07 -19.02
CA MET A 35 7.41 -5.12 -18.43
C MET A 35 7.98 -4.74 -17.09
N PRO A 36 8.14 -3.45 -16.77
CA PRO A 36 8.47 -3.09 -15.42
C PRO A 36 7.40 -3.78 -14.60
N ASN A 37 7.81 -4.81 -13.88
CA ASN A 37 7.00 -5.33 -12.79
C ASN A 37 6.82 -4.10 -11.94
N ILE A 38 5.68 -3.41 -12.08
CA ILE A 38 5.29 -2.37 -11.18
C ILE A 38 5.18 -3.16 -9.88
N ALA A 39 6.30 -3.21 -9.16
CA ALA A 39 6.31 -3.68 -7.80
C ALA A 39 5.22 -2.82 -7.16
N SER A 40 4.03 -3.40 -7.01
CA SER A 40 2.92 -2.73 -6.35
C SER A 40 3.44 -2.50 -4.95
N ALA A 41 3.94 -1.30 -4.71
CA ALA A 41 4.53 -0.95 -3.42
C ALA A 41 3.47 -1.30 -2.38
N ALA A 42 3.83 -2.14 -1.42
CA ALA A 42 2.92 -2.56 -0.37
C ALA A 42 2.31 -1.30 0.26
N LYS A 43 1.00 -1.19 0.21
CA LYS A 43 0.31 -0.06 0.83
C LYS A 43 0.32 -0.28 2.34
N THR A 44 0.99 0.60 3.07
CA THR A 44 0.96 0.57 4.54
C THR A 44 -0.13 1.50 5.06
N LEU A 45 -1.01 0.96 5.93
CA LEU A 45 -2.07 1.68 6.61
C LEU A 45 -1.71 1.82 8.08
N LYS A 46 -1.72 3.04 8.59
CA LYS A 46 -1.50 3.36 10.00
C LYS A 46 -2.83 3.33 10.75
N VAL A 47 -3.00 2.33 11.61
CA VAL A 47 -4.22 2.12 12.41
C VAL A 47 -3.86 2.20 13.89
N GLN A 48 -4.44 3.14 14.61
CA GLN A 48 -4.20 3.27 16.06
C GLN A 48 -5.26 2.52 16.86
N ALA A 49 -4.82 1.77 17.88
CA ALA A 49 -5.71 1.14 18.84
C ALA A 49 -6.07 2.11 19.98
N ALA A 50 -7.30 1.99 20.50
CA ALA A 50 -7.76 2.75 21.65
C ALA A 50 -7.40 2.09 22.99
N TRP A 51 -6.97 0.84 22.97
CA TRP A 51 -6.67 0.05 24.17
C TRP A 51 -5.19 -0.26 24.28
N GLY A 52 -4.69 -0.21 25.51
CA GLY A 52 -3.30 -0.53 25.83
C GLY A 52 -3.04 -2.00 26.17
N GLY A 53 -4.07 -2.84 26.24
CA GLY A 53 -3.98 -4.26 26.56
C GLY A 53 -5.33 -4.97 26.62
N GLY A 54 -5.29 -6.27 26.99
CA GLY A 54 -6.46 -7.12 27.12
C GLY A 54 -7.06 -7.56 25.79
N ILE A 55 -8.24 -8.20 25.89
CA ILE A 55 -8.87 -8.88 24.75
C ILE A 55 -9.11 -7.98 23.53
N PHE A 56 -9.37 -6.71 23.73
CA PHE A 56 -9.62 -5.79 22.62
C PHE A 56 -8.35 -5.53 21.81
N LEU A 57 -7.19 -5.38 22.48
CA LEU A 57 -5.91 -5.22 21.78
C LEU A 57 -5.50 -6.54 21.11
N GLU A 58 -5.68 -7.67 21.80
CA GLU A 58 -5.39 -9.01 21.27
C GLU A 58 -6.21 -9.29 19.99
N ASN A 59 -7.48 -8.95 19.98
CA ASN A 59 -8.34 -9.05 18.80
C ASN A 59 -7.85 -8.17 17.66
N ALA A 60 -7.45 -6.92 17.95
CA ALA A 60 -6.88 -6.02 16.95
C ALA A 60 -5.59 -6.59 16.35
N GLN A 61 -4.70 -7.13 17.19
CA GLN A 61 -3.45 -7.75 16.76
C GLN A 61 -3.70 -9.00 15.90
N ALA A 62 -4.64 -9.86 16.32
CA ALA A 62 -5.03 -11.05 15.57
C ALA A 62 -5.62 -10.70 14.20
N TYR A 63 -6.48 -9.67 14.15
CA TYR A 63 -7.03 -9.15 12.91
C TYR A 63 -5.94 -8.64 11.97
N VAL A 64 -5.06 -7.76 12.45
CA VAL A 64 -3.97 -7.18 11.67
C VAL A 64 -3.05 -8.27 11.12
N LYS A 65 -2.68 -9.24 11.97
CA LYS A 65 -1.85 -10.38 11.54
C LYS A 65 -2.49 -11.13 10.38
N ARG A 66 -3.78 -11.49 10.49
CA ARG A 66 -4.51 -12.21 9.44
C ARG A 66 -4.59 -11.41 8.13
N VAL A 67 -4.90 -10.12 8.21
CA VAL A 67 -4.99 -9.27 7.02
C VAL A 67 -3.63 -9.15 6.33
N ASN A 68 -2.57 -8.93 7.07
CA ASN A 68 -1.22 -8.82 6.53
C ASN A 68 -0.77 -10.14 5.87
N GLU A 69 -1.05 -11.29 6.49
CA GLU A 69 -0.77 -12.61 5.93
C GLU A 69 -1.57 -12.87 4.64
N MET A 70 -2.88 -12.62 4.65
CA MET A 70 -3.77 -12.83 3.50
C MET A 70 -3.46 -11.90 2.33
N SER A 71 -2.92 -10.73 2.58
CA SER A 71 -2.62 -9.75 1.54
C SER A 71 -1.46 -10.15 0.64
N GLY A 72 -0.66 -11.15 1.03
CA GLY A 72 0.52 -11.57 0.28
C GLY A 72 1.54 -10.44 0.07
N GLY A 73 1.65 -9.52 1.03
CA GLY A 73 2.56 -8.38 0.99
C GLY A 73 2.05 -7.17 0.20
N LYS A 74 0.82 -7.20 -0.32
CA LYS A 74 0.23 -6.05 -1.04
C LYS A 74 -0.31 -4.98 -0.11
N LEU A 75 -0.72 -5.38 1.08
CA LEU A 75 -1.22 -4.50 2.13
C LEU A 75 -0.49 -4.82 3.43
N ASN A 76 -0.08 -3.80 4.15
CA ASN A 76 0.46 -3.91 5.50
C ASN A 76 -0.30 -2.96 6.42
N ILE A 77 -0.92 -3.48 7.46
CA ILE A 77 -1.51 -2.67 8.52
C ILE A 77 -0.46 -2.55 9.62
N ASP A 78 -0.09 -1.32 9.94
CA ASP A 78 0.76 -0.96 11.06
C ASP A 78 -0.14 -0.57 12.24
N LEU A 79 -0.24 -1.47 13.23
CA LEU A 79 -1.06 -1.25 14.43
C LEU A 79 -0.28 -0.45 15.47
N LEU A 80 -0.68 0.79 15.62
CA LEU A 80 -0.06 1.74 16.53
C LEU A 80 -0.65 1.62 17.94
N ALA A 81 0.20 1.78 18.95
CA ALA A 81 -0.22 1.74 20.35
C ALA A 81 -1.20 2.85 20.71
N VAL A 82 -1.95 2.66 21.79
CA VAL A 82 -2.84 3.68 22.35
C VAL A 82 -2.08 4.97 22.62
N ASN A 83 -2.67 6.10 22.25
CA ASN A 83 -2.11 7.45 22.45
C ASN A 83 -0.74 7.70 21.81
N SER A 84 -0.28 6.85 20.88
CA SER A 84 1.04 7.01 20.24
C SER A 84 1.08 8.16 19.23
N VAL A 85 -0.01 8.43 18.54
CA VAL A 85 -0.12 9.52 17.55
C VAL A 85 -1.05 10.61 18.08
N VAL A 86 -2.26 10.23 18.49
CA VAL A 86 -3.26 11.14 19.04
C VAL A 86 -3.95 10.50 20.25
N LYS A 87 -4.54 11.33 21.10
CA LYS A 87 -5.38 10.85 22.21
C LYS A 87 -6.61 10.11 21.68
N THR A 88 -7.11 9.13 22.42
CA THR A 88 -8.27 8.31 22.04
C THR A 88 -9.47 9.14 21.61
N SER A 89 -9.76 10.24 22.30
CA SER A 89 -10.87 11.15 21.97
C SER A 89 -10.70 11.90 20.65
N GLN A 90 -9.48 11.96 20.11
CA GLN A 90 -9.15 12.66 18.87
C GLN A 90 -8.96 11.73 17.67
N MET A 91 -9.08 10.42 17.87
CA MET A 91 -8.79 9.43 16.82
C MET A 91 -9.71 9.60 15.61
N GLN A 92 -10.99 9.88 15.81
CA GLN A 92 -11.93 10.14 14.72
C GLN A 92 -11.48 11.32 13.84
N ASP A 93 -11.11 12.42 14.48
CA ASP A 93 -10.64 13.62 13.77
C ASP A 93 -9.32 13.37 13.05
N ALA A 94 -8.45 12.54 13.63
CA ALA A 94 -7.19 12.16 13.01
C ALA A 94 -7.40 11.31 11.75
N VAL A 95 -8.36 10.37 11.78
CA VAL A 95 -8.74 9.58 10.59
C VAL A 95 -9.40 10.48 9.54
N HIS A 96 -10.34 11.34 9.95
CA HIS A 96 -11.01 12.26 9.04
C HIS A 96 -10.03 13.20 8.32
N ARG A 97 -9.00 13.65 9.01
CA ARG A 97 -7.94 14.51 8.45
C ARG A 97 -6.81 13.76 7.74
N GLY A 98 -6.84 12.44 7.69
CA GLY A 98 -5.82 11.62 7.05
C GLY A 98 -4.49 11.55 7.81
N VAL A 99 -4.45 11.87 9.09
CA VAL A 99 -3.28 11.68 9.98
C VAL A 99 -3.10 10.19 10.31
N LEU A 100 -4.22 9.48 10.46
CA LEU A 100 -4.32 8.04 10.56
C LEU A 100 -5.16 7.52 9.39
N ASP A 101 -4.85 6.33 8.91
CA ASP A 101 -5.66 5.65 7.89
C ASP A 101 -6.85 4.91 8.50
N GLY A 102 -6.79 4.61 9.80
CA GLY A 102 -7.86 3.93 10.53
C GLY A 102 -7.68 3.98 12.04
N ALA A 103 -8.72 3.56 12.73
CA ALA A 103 -8.73 3.48 14.18
C ALA A 103 -9.50 2.24 14.64
N HIS A 104 -8.97 1.53 15.62
CA HIS A 104 -9.64 0.42 16.27
C HIS A 104 -10.18 0.86 17.63
N TYR A 105 -11.48 1.19 17.71
CA TYR A 105 -12.14 1.68 18.91
C TYR A 105 -13.67 1.57 18.81
N VAL A 106 -14.40 1.98 19.86
CA VAL A 106 -15.86 1.91 19.89
C VAL A 106 -16.51 3.27 19.59
N PRO A 107 -17.61 3.31 18.82
CA PRO A 107 -18.34 4.54 18.50
C PRO A 107 -18.86 5.30 19.73
N ALA A 108 -19.06 4.63 20.86
CA ALA A 108 -19.50 5.27 22.09
C ALA A 108 -18.62 6.46 22.55
N TYR A 109 -17.33 6.45 22.19
CA TYR A 109 -16.43 7.57 22.48
C TYR A 109 -16.75 8.86 21.70
N TRP A 110 -17.69 8.79 20.74
CA TRP A 110 -18.13 9.94 19.96
C TRP A 110 -19.36 10.65 20.55
N TYR A 111 -19.83 10.24 21.73
CA TYR A 111 -21.04 10.82 22.33
C TYR A 111 -21.06 12.34 22.37
N SER A 112 -19.90 12.96 22.53
CA SER A 112 -19.75 14.43 22.52
C SER A 112 -19.98 15.06 21.14
N LYS A 113 -19.87 14.29 20.07
CA LYS A 113 -20.08 14.74 18.69
C LYS A 113 -21.46 14.35 18.15
N ALA A 114 -21.92 13.16 18.54
CA ALA A 114 -23.23 12.64 18.17
C ALA A 114 -23.77 11.75 19.28
N ALA A 115 -24.82 12.21 19.96
CA ALA A 115 -25.44 11.46 21.06
C ALA A 115 -25.90 10.05 20.65
N SER A 116 -26.32 9.89 19.39
CA SER A 116 -26.67 8.58 18.82
C SER A 116 -25.51 7.58 18.83
N ALA A 117 -24.27 8.02 18.79
CA ALA A 117 -23.11 7.14 18.80
C ALA A 117 -23.02 6.31 20.11
N SER A 118 -23.48 6.87 21.26
CA SER A 118 -23.51 6.13 22.51
C SER A 118 -24.62 5.06 22.54
N LEU A 119 -25.70 5.25 21.77
CA LEU A 119 -26.79 4.29 21.69
C LEU A 119 -26.44 3.06 20.82
N PHE A 120 -25.67 3.29 19.77
CA PHE A 120 -25.31 2.23 18.80
C PHE A 120 -23.90 1.70 18.98
N GLY A 121 -23.07 2.35 19.79
CA GLY A 121 -21.67 2.00 19.97
C GLY A 121 -21.40 0.87 20.95
N THR A 122 -22.35 0.54 21.82
CA THR A 122 -22.22 -0.48 22.88
C THR A 122 -23.32 -1.53 22.84
N GLY A 123 -24.15 -1.51 21.83
CA GLY A 123 -25.36 -2.34 21.74
C GLY A 123 -26.42 -1.87 22.74
N PRO A 124 -27.63 -1.60 22.29
CA PRO A 124 -28.71 -1.33 23.23
C PRO A 124 -29.00 -2.62 24.01
N CYS A 125 -28.94 -2.58 25.33
CA CYS A 125 -29.23 -3.70 26.21
C CYS A 125 -30.72 -4.10 26.16
N TRP A 126 -31.36 -4.10 24.99
CA TRP A 126 -32.77 -4.31 24.81
C TRP A 126 -33.03 -5.65 24.11
N GLY A 127 -32.72 -6.72 24.83
CA GLY A 127 -33.09 -8.06 24.45
C GLY A 127 -31.99 -8.93 23.82
N TRP A 128 -30.81 -8.38 23.52
CA TRP A 128 -29.68 -9.12 22.97
C TRP A 128 -28.50 -9.10 23.93
N SER A 129 -27.94 -10.24 24.24
CA SER A 129 -26.70 -10.34 24.98
C SER A 129 -25.49 -10.02 24.03
N ALA A 130 -24.35 -9.72 24.63
CA ALA A 130 -23.12 -9.48 23.84
C ALA A 130 -22.66 -10.71 23.03
N GLN A 131 -23.19 -11.90 23.35
CA GLN A 131 -22.92 -13.13 22.59
C GLN A 131 -23.86 -13.34 21.41
N GLU A 132 -24.97 -12.60 21.37
CA GLU A 132 -26.04 -12.74 20.35
C GLU A 132 -25.91 -11.68 19.27
N LEU A 133 -24.98 -10.70 19.43
CA LEU A 133 -24.61 -9.69 18.45
C LEU A 133 -23.44 -10.18 17.59
#